data_8f7497c4c61a14b9884fe0cb5ec79b13
#
_entry.id   8f7497c4c61a14b9884fe0cb5ec79b13
#
_cell.length_a   1.000
_cell.length_b   1.000
_cell.length_c   1.000
_cell.angle_alpha   90.00
_cell.angle_beta   90.00
_cell.angle_gamma   90.00
#
_symmetry.space_group_name_H-M   'P 1'
#
loop_
_entity.id
_entity.type
_entity.pdbx_description
1 polymer ?
#
loop_
_entity_poly.entity_id
_entity_poly.type
_entity_poly.pdbx_seq_one_letter_code
_entity_poly.pdbx_strand_id
1 'polypeptide(L)'
;RDQPRSRGLGDVYKRQGKDNNLTVKLDKTAGDNYMVEVDIVPPAEGVNMPEVTPEQRAGNNRRMAQEDSIRNAYVATFMSDESARNFAKEYKLDEEAVAKILVASRGNHLVIRDFLARLRSDKSKKGGIDLLQRISSKDLRDVSLEVLVDHMQSRLCENAEYFRRFVRNPRVSNEMLTPYKSFFGKVVSKQDMEAFRADPMKLASWVADSIQVDNNCNLGGAPISPAGVWRARVADAHSRDIFFVSMARSMGIPARIDEVTGKVQLIIGDERPVDVDFEAVSPSAAQTGKLIAKYTPIKSLEDPKYYSHFTISKVTPEGTLQLLNYDEGDIDMGGGATWSNLLKNGTALDEGDYMLVTGTRLANGGVLSDITFFTIKPGETTTINLVMRESKDDVQVIGNFNSESLYKPIDSDELKSILSTTGRGYYIVAVLGAGQEPTNHALRDIAALSKDFEQWGRSIVLLFPNEEQFKKFRPEEFPGLPSTITYGIDADGAIQKQIAEGMKLPNKTILPMFIIGDTFNRVVFVSQGYTIGLGEQLMKVIHKL
;
A
#
# COMPACT_ATOMS: atom_id res chain seq x y z
N ARG A 1 17.52 9.16 -22.26
CA ARG A 1 17.00 9.48 -20.89
C ARG A 1 17.73 8.57 -19.93
N ASP A 2 18.65 9.17 -19.15
CA ASP A 2 19.34 8.42 -18.11
C ASP A 2 18.34 7.95 -17.06
N GLN A 3 18.20 6.64 -17.00
CA GLN A 3 17.37 6.02 -15.98
C GLN A 3 18.07 6.07 -14.61
N PRO A 4 17.34 6.06 -13.48
CA PRO A 4 17.97 6.04 -12.15
C PRO A 4 19.01 4.93 -11.96
N ARG A 5 18.92 3.86 -12.76
CA ARG A 5 19.91 2.75 -12.79
C ARG A 5 21.28 3.16 -13.33
N SER A 6 21.35 4.15 -14.22
CA SER A 6 22.63 4.63 -14.75
C SER A 6 23.40 5.51 -13.76
N ARG A 7 22.71 6.13 -12.79
CA ARG A 7 23.37 6.88 -11.72
C ARG A 7 24.15 5.98 -10.75
N GLY A 8 23.60 4.81 -10.43
CA GLY A 8 24.31 3.80 -9.63
C GLY A 8 25.55 3.26 -10.33
N LEU A 9 25.47 3.06 -11.64
CA LEU A 9 26.63 2.67 -12.45
C LEU A 9 27.67 3.79 -12.55
N GLY A 10 27.26 5.06 -12.62
CA GLY A 10 28.17 6.21 -12.63
C GLY A 10 29.01 6.30 -11.36
N ASP A 11 28.48 5.96 -10.21
CA ASP A 11 29.24 5.91 -8.96
C ASP A 11 30.21 4.72 -8.91
N VAL A 12 29.85 3.60 -9.53
CA VAL A 12 30.76 2.45 -9.69
C VAL A 12 31.93 2.83 -10.60
N TYR A 13 31.67 3.52 -11.71
CA TYR A 13 32.73 3.98 -12.64
C TYR A 13 33.67 5.04 -12.03
N LYS A 14 33.19 5.91 -11.16
CA LYS A 14 34.03 6.88 -10.45
C LYS A 14 35.00 6.25 -9.44
N ARG A 15 34.75 5.01 -9.04
CA ARG A 15 35.61 4.23 -8.15
C ARG A 15 36.51 3.23 -8.88
N GLN A 16 36.43 3.18 -10.21
CA GLN A 16 37.34 2.39 -11.03
C GLN A 16 38.73 3.02 -11.01
N GLY A 17 39.65 2.43 -10.33
CA GLY A 17 41.03 2.88 -10.13
C GLY A 17 41.64 2.43 -8.82
N LYS A 18 40.84 1.75 -7.99
CA LYS A 18 41.32 0.97 -6.85
C LYS A 18 41.06 -0.52 -7.15
N ASP A 19 42.04 -1.35 -6.93
CA ASP A 19 41.87 -2.80 -7.01
C ASP A 19 40.76 -3.21 -6.03
N ASN A 20 39.56 -3.39 -6.55
CA ASN A 20 38.39 -3.86 -5.80
C ASN A 20 38.36 -5.40 -5.90
N ASN A 21 39.33 -6.08 -5.30
CA ASN A 21 39.28 -7.51 -5.15
C ASN A 21 38.28 -7.85 -4.03
N LEU A 22 37.06 -8.25 -4.44
CA LEU A 22 36.04 -8.76 -3.54
C LEU A 22 36.17 -10.29 -3.45
N THR A 23 36.54 -10.80 -2.30
CA THR A 23 36.47 -12.24 -2.03
C THR A 23 35.11 -12.54 -1.39
N VAL A 24 34.25 -13.27 -2.11
CA VAL A 24 33.00 -13.77 -1.57
C VAL A 24 33.18 -15.22 -1.16
N LYS A 25 32.98 -15.51 0.12
CA LYS A 25 32.97 -16.87 0.64
C LYS A 25 31.53 -17.34 0.73
N LEU A 26 31.19 -18.39 0.00
CA LEU A 26 29.90 -19.08 0.10
C LEU A 26 30.04 -20.20 1.12
N ASP A 27 29.43 -20.04 2.28
CA ASP A 27 29.48 -21.00 3.39
C ASP A 27 28.10 -21.52 3.81
N LYS A 28 27.04 -21.13 3.08
CA LYS A 28 25.67 -21.60 3.26
C LYS A 28 25.17 -22.28 2.01
N THR A 29 24.38 -23.32 2.19
CA THR A 29 23.76 -24.09 1.11
C THR A 29 22.24 -24.05 1.19
N ALA A 30 21.57 -24.43 0.11
CA ALA A 30 20.11 -24.59 0.12
C ALA A 30 19.71 -25.59 1.21
N GLY A 31 18.66 -25.24 1.98
CA GLY A 31 18.20 -26.02 3.14
C GLY A 31 18.83 -25.61 4.48
N ASP A 32 19.87 -24.78 4.49
CA ASP A 32 20.38 -24.20 5.72
C ASP A 32 19.44 -23.07 6.20
N ASN A 33 18.85 -23.25 7.38
CA ASN A 33 18.03 -22.20 8.00
C ASN A 33 18.95 -21.27 8.81
N TYR A 34 19.04 -20.02 8.39
CA TYR A 34 19.87 -19.02 9.06
C TYR A 34 19.31 -17.61 8.90
N MET A 35 19.75 -16.71 9.75
CA MET A 35 19.38 -15.29 9.74
C MET A 35 20.62 -14.42 9.58
N VAL A 36 20.48 -13.33 8.84
CA VAL A 36 21.50 -12.30 8.64
C VAL A 36 20.91 -10.94 9.00
N GLU A 37 21.65 -10.19 9.84
CA GLU A 37 21.33 -8.79 10.13
C GLU A 37 21.99 -7.88 9.09
N VAL A 38 21.23 -6.92 8.56
CA VAL A 38 21.71 -5.97 7.56
C VAL A 38 21.29 -4.55 7.94
N ASP A 39 22.27 -3.65 8.07
CA ASP A 39 22.01 -2.23 8.28
C ASP A 39 22.11 -1.50 6.94
N ILE A 40 20.96 -1.04 6.45
CA ILE A 40 20.91 -0.22 5.24
C ILE A 40 21.11 1.22 5.64
N VAL A 41 22.26 1.78 5.24
CA VAL A 41 22.61 3.18 5.49
C VAL A 41 22.13 4.01 4.30
N PRO A 42 21.44 5.15 4.52
CA PRO A 42 21.06 6.03 3.43
C PRO A 42 22.30 6.57 2.72
N PRO A 43 22.22 6.90 1.43
CA PRO A 43 23.31 7.58 0.76
C PRO A 43 23.63 8.88 1.50
N ALA A 44 24.92 9.25 1.55
CA ALA A 44 25.35 10.54 2.09
C ALA A 44 24.53 11.66 1.46
N GLU A 45 24.15 12.66 2.25
CA GLU A 45 23.32 13.78 1.78
C GLU A 45 23.84 14.29 0.44
N GLY A 46 23.04 14.03 -0.59
CA GLY A 46 23.32 14.56 -1.91
C GLY A 46 22.90 16.02 -1.98
N VAL A 47 23.29 16.64 -3.05
CA VAL A 47 22.96 17.97 -3.54
C VAL A 47 21.94 18.75 -2.71
N ASN A 48 22.34 19.86 -2.12
CA ASN A 48 21.41 20.88 -1.60
C ASN A 48 20.39 21.24 -2.69
N MET A 49 19.16 20.82 -2.51
CA MET A 49 18.08 21.22 -3.40
C MET A 49 17.86 22.72 -3.24
N PRO A 50 17.83 23.50 -4.33
CA PRO A 50 17.58 24.93 -4.24
C PRO A 50 16.24 25.19 -3.54
N GLU A 51 16.20 26.18 -2.69
CA GLU A 51 14.96 26.58 -2.04
C GLU A 51 13.96 27.11 -3.07
N VAL A 52 12.69 26.79 -2.83
CA VAL A 52 11.59 27.24 -3.69
C VAL A 52 11.31 28.71 -3.37
N THR A 53 11.41 29.58 -4.38
CA THR A 53 11.12 31.03 -4.21
C THR A 53 9.63 31.25 -3.86
N PRO A 54 9.29 32.39 -3.23
CA PRO A 54 7.89 32.75 -2.98
C PRO A 54 7.01 32.74 -4.24
N GLU A 55 7.55 33.19 -5.38
CA GLU A 55 6.84 33.20 -6.67
C GLU A 55 6.56 31.79 -7.19
N GLN A 56 7.55 30.89 -7.07
CA GLN A 56 7.38 29.48 -7.43
C GLN A 56 6.34 28.80 -6.53
N ARG A 57 6.37 29.09 -5.23
CA ARG A 57 5.39 28.59 -4.27
C ARG A 57 3.99 29.11 -4.60
N ALA A 58 3.84 30.41 -4.85
CA ALA A 58 2.57 31.00 -5.25
C ALA A 58 2.06 30.43 -6.58
N GLY A 59 2.97 30.18 -7.55
CA GLY A 59 2.64 29.49 -8.80
C GLY A 59 2.15 28.06 -8.59
N ASN A 60 2.81 27.32 -7.70
CA ASN A 60 2.38 25.95 -7.34
C ASN A 60 1.01 25.95 -6.65
N ASN A 61 0.78 26.87 -5.70
CA ASN A 61 -0.51 26.96 -4.99
C ASN A 61 -1.66 27.29 -5.94
N ARG A 62 -1.45 28.18 -6.92
CA ARG A 62 -2.47 28.44 -7.96
C ARG A 62 -2.79 27.22 -8.80
N ARG A 63 -1.75 26.44 -9.19
CA ARG A 63 -1.95 25.19 -9.93
C ARG A 63 -2.70 24.16 -9.09
N MET A 64 -2.32 23.98 -7.82
CA MET A 64 -3.02 23.09 -6.90
C MET A 64 -4.50 23.48 -6.73
N ALA A 65 -4.80 24.77 -6.56
CA ALA A 65 -6.17 25.25 -6.46
C ALA A 65 -6.96 24.99 -7.75
N GLN A 66 -6.33 25.12 -8.92
CA GLN A 66 -6.97 24.78 -10.20
C GLN A 66 -7.23 23.27 -10.31
N GLU A 67 -6.27 22.43 -9.93
CA GLU A 67 -6.40 20.96 -9.92
C GLU A 67 -7.52 20.53 -8.95
N ASP A 68 -7.60 21.15 -7.77
CA ASP A 68 -8.66 20.89 -6.80
C ASP A 68 -10.04 21.32 -7.33
N SER A 69 -10.12 22.45 -8.03
CA SER A 69 -11.36 22.88 -8.67
C SER A 69 -11.86 21.87 -9.71
N ILE A 70 -10.96 21.36 -10.57
CA ILE A 70 -11.28 20.31 -11.55
C ILE A 70 -11.71 19.03 -10.85
N ARG A 71 -10.99 18.61 -9.83
CA ARG A 71 -11.30 17.41 -9.04
C ARG A 71 -12.66 17.53 -8.36
N ASN A 72 -12.94 18.66 -7.71
CA ASN A 72 -14.19 18.90 -7.01
C ASN A 72 -15.39 18.94 -7.99
N ALA A 73 -15.22 19.55 -9.17
CA ALA A 73 -16.23 19.53 -10.22
C ALA A 73 -16.53 18.09 -10.68
N TYR A 74 -15.51 17.25 -10.82
CA TYR A 74 -15.70 15.83 -11.15
C TYR A 74 -16.39 15.06 -10.02
N VAL A 75 -15.95 15.24 -8.76
CA VAL A 75 -16.57 14.59 -7.59
C VAL A 75 -18.03 14.99 -7.43
N ALA A 76 -18.39 16.24 -7.76
CA ALA A 76 -19.78 16.71 -7.72
C ALA A 76 -20.71 15.97 -8.70
N THR A 77 -20.15 15.26 -9.70
CA THR A 77 -20.94 14.40 -10.60
C THR A 77 -21.27 13.02 -10.01
N PHE A 78 -20.67 12.65 -8.89
CA PHE A 78 -20.87 11.32 -8.29
C PHE A 78 -22.28 11.21 -7.71
N MET A 79 -22.80 9.97 -7.72
CA MET A 79 -24.13 9.71 -7.21
C MET A 79 -24.16 9.75 -5.68
N SER A 80 -25.13 10.46 -5.10
CA SER A 80 -25.39 10.44 -3.67
C SER A 80 -26.09 9.15 -3.22
N ASP A 81 -25.96 8.78 -1.95
CA ASP A 81 -26.66 7.61 -1.38
C ASP A 81 -28.17 7.71 -1.56
N GLU A 82 -28.76 8.89 -1.34
CA GLU A 82 -30.19 9.11 -1.53
C GLU A 82 -30.64 8.87 -2.98
N SER A 83 -29.89 9.41 -3.95
CA SER A 83 -30.19 9.20 -5.38
C SER A 83 -30.04 7.73 -5.78
N ALA A 84 -29.04 7.04 -5.22
CA ALA A 84 -28.81 5.61 -5.47
C ALA A 84 -29.94 4.73 -4.90
N ARG A 85 -30.45 5.04 -3.69
CA ARG A 85 -31.61 4.35 -3.10
C ARG A 85 -32.89 4.61 -3.90
N ASN A 86 -33.13 5.83 -4.35
CA ASN A 86 -34.28 6.16 -5.18
C ASN A 86 -34.25 5.38 -6.51
N PHE A 87 -33.09 5.28 -7.15
CA PHE A 87 -32.91 4.43 -8.32
C PHE A 87 -33.20 2.95 -8.02
N ALA A 88 -32.69 2.42 -6.91
CA ALA A 88 -32.92 1.03 -6.53
C ALA A 88 -34.44 0.73 -6.32
N LYS A 89 -35.16 1.63 -5.69
CA LYS A 89 -36.63 1.55 -5.52
C LYS A 89 -37.36 1.53 -6.86
N GLU A 90 -37.05 2.47 -7.75
CA GLU A 90 -37.63 2.57 -9.08
C GLU A 90 -37.54 1.26 -9.86
N TYR A 91 -36.37 0.62 -9.82
CA TYR A 91 -36.07 -0.64 -10.54
C TYR A 91 -36.36 -1.90 -9.73
N LYS A 92 -36.91 -1.77 -8.51
CA LYS A 92 -37.23 -2.88 -7.60
C LYS A 92 -35.98 -3.78 -7.37
N LEU A 93 -34.88 -3.16 -7.01
CA LEU A 93 -33.59 -3.75 -6.66
C LEU A 93 -33.37 -3.72 -5.14
N ASP A 94 -32.40 -4.45 -4.64
CA ASP A 94 -31.94 -4.35 -3.25
C ASP A 94 -31.36 -2.96 -2.98
N GLU A 95 -32.05 -2.17 -2.14
CA GLU A 95 -31.74 -0.75 -1.91
C GLU A 95 -30.35 -0.56 -1.28
N GLU A 96 -30.01 -1.38 -0.29
CA GLU A 96 -28.76 -1.23 0.42
C GLU A 96 -27.56 -1.66 -0.41
N ALA A 97 -27.66 -2.83 -1.06
CA ALA A 97 -26.60 -3.34 -1.92
C ALA A 97 -26.34 -2.41 -3.11
N VAL A 98 -27.42 -1.94 -3.77
CA VAL A 98 -27.28 -1.08 -4.95
C VAL A 98 -26.80 0.32 -4.57
N ALA A 99 -27.22 0.87 -3.43
CA ALA A 99 -26.70 2.16 -2.96
C ALA A 99 -25.20 2.09 -2.71
N LYS A 100 -24.70 1.07 -2.01
CA LYS A 100 -23.26 0.86 -1.80
C LYS A 100 -22.49 0.75 -3.13
N ILE A 101 -23.01 -0.01 -4.08
CA ILE A 101 -22.38 -0.21 -5.40
C ILE A 101 -22.31 1.11 -6.17
N LEU A 102 -23.44 1.83 -6.28
CA LEU A 102 -23.50 3.07 -7.07
C LEU A 102 -22.64 4.19 -6.48
N VAL A 103 -22.60 4.32 -5.17
CA VAL A 103 -21.73 5.29 -4.50
C VAL A 103 -20.26 4.92 -4.70
N ALA A 104 -19.91 3.63 -4.55
CA ALA A 104 -18.54 3.15 -4.74
C ALA A 104 -18.06 3.25 -6.20
N SER A 105 -18.96 3.20 -7.17
CA SER A 105 -18.64 3.33 -8.61
C SER A 105 -18.20 4.74 -9.02
N ARG A 106 -18.38 5.74 -8.15
CA ARG A 106 -17.98 7.14 -8.39
C ARG A 106 -18.44 7.67 -9.75
N GLY A 107 -17.51 8.13 -10.61
CA GLY A 107 -17.82 8.65 -11.95
C GLY A 107 -18.40 7.62 -12.93
N ASN A 108 -18.24 6.32 -12.67
CA ASN A 108 -18.76 5.24 -13.52
C ASN A 108 -20.23 4.88 -13.22
N HIS A 109 -20.89 5.60 -12.31
CA HIS A 109 -22.25 5.28 -11.85
C HIS A 109 -23.27 5.21 -13.01
N LEU A 110 -23.07 5.95 -14.10
CA LEU A 110 -23.97 5.92 -15.26
C LEU A 110 -23.94 4.56 -15.96
N VAL A 111 -22.75 3.98 -16.14
CA VAL A 111 -22.58 2.63 -16.73
C VAL A 111 -23.20 1.57 -15.83
N ILE A 112 -22.95 1.65 -14.52
CA ILE A 112 -23.51 0.71 -13.56
C ILE A 112 -25.03 0.80 -13.51
N ARG A 113 -25.60 2.01 -13.54
CA ARG A 113 -27.04 2.22 -13.63
C ARG A 113 -27.63 1.61 -14.89
N ASP A 114 -27.01 1.85 -16.06
CA ASP A 114 -27.49 1.32 -17.34
C ASP A 114 -27.46 -0.22 -17.32
N PHE A 115 -26.42 -0.81 -16.76
CA PHE A 115 -26.35 -2.25 -16.56
C PHE A 115 -27.48 -2.76 -15.65
N LEU A 116 -27.66 -2.18 -14.46
CA LEU A 116 -28.71 -2.57 -13.51
C LEU A 116 -30.12 -2.39 -14.09
N ALA A 117 -30.38 -1.31 -14.82
CA ALA A 117 -31.65 -1.04 -15.47
C ALA A 117 -32.05 -2.06 -16.54
N ARG A 118 -31.09 -2.81 -17.10
CA ARG A 118 -31.33 -3.86 -18.09
C ARG A 118 -31.78 -5.19 -17.46
N LEU A 119 -31.60 -5.36 -16.17
CA LEU A 119 -31.94 -6.60 -15.45
C LEU A 119 -33.44 -6.70 -15.23
N ARG A 120 -34.11 -7.67 -15.87
CA ARG A 120 -35.58 -7.77 -15.87
C ARG A 120 -36.15 -8.78 -14.88
N SER A 121 -35.55 -9.96 -14.78
CA SER A 121 -36.00 -11.02 -13.90
C SER A 121 -35.30 -10.96 -12.53
N ASP A 122 -35.95 -11.48 -11.49
CA ASP A 122 -35.35 -11.56 -10.15
C ASP A 122 -34.00 -12.32 -10.15
N LYS A 123 -33.91 -13.38 -10.95
CA LYS A 123 -32.67 -14.13 -11.15
C LYS A 123 -31.58 -13.26 -11.76
N SER A 124 -31.89 -12.46 -12.79
CA SER A 124 -30.92 -11.56 -13.42
C SER A 124 -30.53 -10.42 -12.47
N LYS A 125 -31.48 -9.83 -11.73
CA LYS A 125 -31.22 -8.79 -10.72
C LYS A 125 -30.25 -9.29 -9.64
N LYS A 126 -30.56 -10.44 -9.02
CA LYS A 126 -29.69 -11.05 -8.03
C LYS A 126 -28.31 -11.36 -8.59
N GLY A 127 -28.25 -11.92 -9.81
CA GLY A 127 -26.98 -12.25 -10.47
C GLY A 127 -26.15 -11.02 -10.84
N GLY A 128 -26.76 -9.92 -11.27
CA GLY A 128 -26.08 -8.68 -11.60
C GLY A 128 -25.53 -7.95 -10.36
N ILE A 129 -26.33 -7.92 -9.29
CA ILE A 129 -25.87 -7.37 -8.00
C ILE A 129 -24.68 -8.19 -7.45
N ASP A 130 -24.80 -9.54 -7.48
CA ASP A 130 -23.72 -10.44 -7.05
C ASP A 130 -22.43 -10.23 -7.89
N LEU A 131 -22.55 -10.02 -9.20
CA LEU A 131 -21.40 -9.69 -10.04
C LEU A 131 -20.73 -8.38 -9.60
N LEU A 132 -21.53 -7.32 -9.42
CA LEU A 132 -21.01 -5.99 -9.04
C LEU A 132 -20.39 -5.95 -7.63
N GLN A 133 -20.87 -6.78 -6.71
CA GLN A 133 -20.31 -6.90 -5.37
C GLN A 133 -18.96 -7.65 -5.32
N ARG A 134 -18.63 -8.39 -6.39
CA ARG A 134 -17.42 -9.20 -6.45
C ARG A 134 -16.29 -8.63 -7.29
N ILE A 135 -16.60 -7.66 -8.14
CA ILE A 135 -15.54 -6.94 -8.85
C ILE A 135 -14.86 -5.96 -7.90
N SER A 136 -13.60 -5.67 -8.15
CA SER A 136 -12.81 -4.75 -7.30
C SER A 136 -13.38 -3.33 -7.32
N SER A 137 -13.09 -2.55 -6.29
CA SER A 137 -13.44 -1.11 -6.26
C SER A 137 -12.86 -0.35 -7.45
N LYS A 138 -11.68 -0.75 -7.93
CA LYS A 138 -11.08 -0.17 -9.13
C LYS A 138 -11.91 -0.51 -10.36
N ASP A 139 -12.25 -1.78 -10.56
CA ASP A 139 -13.04 -2.21 -11.72
C ASP A 139 -14.45 -1.62 -11.71
N LEU A 140 -15.06 -1.48 -10.55
CA LEU A 140 -16.36 -0.83 -10.42
C LEU A 140 -16.34 0.63 -10.95
N ARG A 141 -15.20 1.31 -10.87
CA ARG A 141 -15.02 2.70 -11.31
C ARG A 141 -14.71 2.86 -12.79
N ASP A 142 -14.35 1.79 -13.50
CA ASP A 142 -13.92 1.88 -14.91
C ASP A 142 -14.42 0.75 -15.82
N VAL A 143 -15.11 -0.25 -15.30
CA VAL A 143 -15.66 -1.35 -16.12
C VAL A 143 -16.66 -0.82 -17.14
N SER A 144 -16.57 -1.33 -18.37
CA SER A 144 -17.54 -0.99 -19.43
C SER A 144 -18.83 -1.81 -19.32
N LEU A 145 -19.92 -1.24 -19.84
CA LEU A 145 -21.19 -1.95 -19.93
C LEU A 145 -21.10 -3.26 -20.71
N GLU A 146 -20.29 -3.25 -21.78
CA GLU A 146 -20.10 -4.42 -22.64
C GLU A 146 -19.49 -5.60 -21.87
N VAL A 147 -18.48 -5.34 -21.03
CA VAL A 147 -17.88 -6.35 -20.16
C VAL A 147 -18.90 -6.90 -19.17
N LEU A 148 -19.68 -6.05 -18.51
CA LEU A 148 -20.69 -6.50 -17.54
C LEU A 148 -21.75 -7.40 -18.21
N VAL A 149 -22.24 -7.00 -19.38
CA VAL A 149 -23.22 -7.78 -20.15
C VAL A 149 -22.64 -9.12 -20.61
N ASP A 150 -21.40 -9.13 -21.07
CA ASP A 150 -20.71 -10.33 -21.52
C ASP A 150 -20.55 -11.34 -20.37
N HIS A 151 -20.17 -10.89 -19.19
CA HIS A 151 -19.96 -11.73 -18.03
C HIS A 151 -21.25 -12.21 -17.35
N MET A 152 -22.37 -11.51 -17.56
CA MET A 152 -23.69 -12.03 -17.16
C MET A 152 -24.11 -13.27 -17.96
N GLN A 153 -23.59 -13.47 -19.16
CA GLN A 153 -23.87 -14.62 -20.03
C GLN A 153 -22.92 -15.82 -19.74
N SER A 154 -22.21 -15.81 -18.61
CA SER A 154 -21.28 -16.88 -18.25
C SER A 154 -21.97 -18.25 -18.17
N ARG A 155 -21.32 -19.26 -18.69
CA ARG A 155 -21.77 -20.66 -18.55
C ARG A 155 -21.64 -21.09 -17.10
N LEU A 156 -22.66 -21.81 -16.60
CA LEU A 156 -22.67 -22.32 -15.23
C LEU A 156 -21.65 -23.46 -15.07
N CYS A 157 -21.07 -23.57 -13.91
CA CYS A 157 -20.41 -24.75 -13.39
C CYS A 157 -21.23 -25.32 -12.21
N GLU A 158 -20.90 -26.52 -11.75
CA GLU A 158 -21.67 -27.22 -10.73
C GLU A 158 -21.65 -26.50 -9.37
N ASN A 159 -20.50 -26.01 -8.95
CA ASN A 159 -20.34 -25.29 -7.69
C ASN A 159 -20.69 -23.82 -7.85
N ALA A 160 -21.71 -23.34 -7.14
CA ALA A 160 -22.19 -21.96 -7.23
C ALA A 160 -21.16 -20.92 -6.74
N GLU A 161 -20.35 -21.24 -5.74
CA GLU A 161 -19.31 -20.33 -5.25
C GLU A 161 -18.15 -20.24 -6.24
N TYR A 162 -17.70 -21.37 -6.80
CA TYR A 162 -16.69 -21.40 -7.85
C TYR A 162 -17.16 -20.66 -9.10
N PHE A 163 -18.46 -20.81 -9.45
CA PHE A 163 -19.06 -20.05 -10.54
C PHE A 163 -18.93 -18.53 -10.33
N ARG A 164 -19.23 -18.06 -9.15
CA ARG A 164 -19.18 -16.63 -8.85
C ARG A 164 -17.76 -16.08 -8.85
N ARG A 165 -16.81 -16.77 -8.21
CA ARG A 165 -15.43 -16.31 -8.04
C ARG A 165 -14.54 -16.58 -9.25
N PHE A 166 -14.64 -17.77 -9.83
CA PHE A 166 -13.65 -18.29 -10.77
C PHE A 166 -14.17 -18.53 -12.18
N VAL A 167 -15.45 -18.20 -12.45
CA VAL A 167 -16.05 -18.25 -13.79
C VAL A 167 -16.63 -16.90 -14.18
N ARG A 168 -17.51 -16.31 -13.35
CA ARG A 168 -18.23 -15.07 -13.69
C ARG A 168 -17.37 -13.82 -13.54
N ASN A 169 -16.45 -13.77 -12.59
CA ASN A 169 -15.59 -12.61 -12.37
C ASN A 169 -14.82 -12.26 -13.65
N PRO A 170 -14.93 -11.00 -14.15
CA PRO A 170 -14.23 -10.59 -15.37
C PRO A 170 -12.72 -10.53 -15.21
N ARG A 171 -12.23 -10.12 -14.05
CA ARG A 171 -10.81 -9.94 -13.79
C ARG A 171 -10.10 -11.27 -13.54
N VAL A 172 -8.97 -11.44 -14.20
CA VAL A 172 -8.07 -12.57 -14.00
C VAL A 172 -6.85 -12.14 -13.17
N SER A 173 -6.19 -11.04 -13.53
CA SER A 173 -5.03 -10.48 -12.86
C SER A 173 -5.02 -8.95 -12.98
N ASN A 174 -4.12 -8.38 -13.75
CA ASN A 174 -3.94 -6.93 -13.91
C ASN A 174 -4.21 -6.43 -15.34
N GLU A 175 -4.91 -7.22 -16.15
CA GLU A 175 -5.26 -6.90 -17.53
C GLU A 175 -6.32 -5.81 -17.63
N MET A 176 -6.39 -5.16 -18.79
CA MET A 176 -7.56 -4.36 -19.14
C MET A 176 -8.75 -5.28 -19.39
N LEU A 177 -9.89 -5.00 -18.73
CA LEU A 177 -11.10 -5.83 -18.89
C LEU A 177 -11.65 -5.74 -20.30
N THR A 178 -11.96 -6.89 -20.89
CA THR A 178 -12.54 -7.03 -22.22
C THR A 178 -13.66 -8.08 -22.23
N PRO A 179 -14.62 -8.00 -23.19
CA PRO A 179 -15.71 -8.96 -23.32
C PRO A 179 -15.21 -10.27 -23.95
N TYR A 180 -14.34 -11.01 -23.27
CA TYR A 180 -13.68 -12.18 -23.82
C TYR A 180 -14.58 -13.42 -23.92
N LYS A 181 -15.68 -13.50 -23.17
CA LYS A 181 -16.55 -14.68 -23.19
C LYS A 181 -17.28 -14.85 -24.52
N SER A 182 -17.91 -13.78 -24.97
CA SER A 182 -18.57 -13.78 -26.28
C SER A 182 -17.57 -13.93 -27.43
N PHE A 183 -16.34 -13.43 -27.27
CA PHE A 183 -15.27 -13.64 -28.23
C PHE A 183 -14.93 -15.13 -28.37
N PHE A 184 -14.59 -15.81 -27.27
CA PHE A 184 -14.26 -17.24 -27.30
C PHE A 184 -15.46 -18.11 -27.71
N GLY A 185 -16.66 -17.71 -27.32
CA GLY A 185 -17.89 -18.38 -27.76
C GLY A 185 -18.10 -18.39 -29.29
N LYS A 186 -17.45 -17.45 -30.01
CA LYS A 186 -17.51 -17.38 -31.49
C LYS A 186 -16.36 -18.08 -32.18
N VAL A 187 -15.17 -18.08 -31.58
CA VAL A 187 -13.94 -18.52 -32.24
C VAL A 187 -13.53 -19.95 -31.90
N VAL A 188 -13.99 -20.49 -30.76
CA VAL A 188 -13.74 -21.87 -30.36
C VAL A 188 -14.86 -22.77 -30.85
N SER A 189 -14.53 -23.91 -31.44
CA SER A 189 -15.54 -24.86 -31.92
C SER A 189 -16.32 -25.47 -30.77
N LYS A 190 -17.58 -25.86 -31.00
CA LYS A 190 -18.38 -26.54 -29.97
C LYS A 190 -17.74 -27.84 -29.51
N GLN A 191 -17.13 -28.58 -30.43
CA GLN A 191 -16.45 -29.83 -30.15
C GLN A 191 -15.27 -29.63 -29.21
N ASP A 192 -14.42 -28.60 -29.48
CA ASP A 192 -13.28 -28.28 -28.61
C ASP A 192 -13.76 -27.80 -27.23
N MET A 193 -14.80 -26.97 -27.18
CA MET A 193 -15.38 -26.52 -25.90
C MET A 193 -15.85 -27.70 -25.04
N GLU A 194 -16.50 -28.70 -25.65
CA GLU A 194 -16.97 -29.90 -24.95
C GLU A 194 -15.79 -30.76 -24.49
N ALA A 195 -14.79 -30.93 -25.35
CA ALA A 195 -13.57 -31.67 -25.02
C ALA A 195 -12.79 -31.04 -23.86
N PHE A 196 -12.63 -29.71 -23.86
CA PHE A 196 -11.93 -28.97 -22.80
C PHE A 196 -12.73 -28.96 -21.48
N ARG A 197 -14.06 -28.94 -21.54
CA ARG A 197 -14.91 -29.05 -20.35
C ARG A 197 -14.84 -30.43 -19.72
N ALA A 198 -14.80 -31.47 -20.55
CA ALA A 198 -14.68 -32.84 -20.08
C ALA A 198 -13.31 -33.14 -19.45
N ASP A 199 -12.29 -32.50 -19.98
CA ASP A 199 -10.91 -32.64 -19.51
C ASP A 199 -10.17 -31.28 -19.63
N PRO A 200 -10.15 -30.47 -18.57
CA PRO A 200 -9.51 -29.16 -18.60
C PRO A 200 -7.99 -29.17 -18.89
N MET A 201 -7.31 -30.31 -18.66
CA MET A 201 -5.90 -30.43 -19.00
C MET A 201 -5.66 -30.45 -20.52
N LYS A 202 -6.64 -30.85 -21.32
CA LYS A 202 -6.58 -30.71 -22.78
C LYS A 202 -6.52 -29.25 -23.23
N LEU A 203 -7.17 -28.34 -22.48
CA LEU A 203 -7.03 -26.90 -22.74
C LEU A 203 -5.61 -26.43 -22.41
N ALA A 204 -5.03 -26.91 -21.31
CA ALA A 204 -3.63 -26.57 -20.95
C ALA A 204 -2.66 -27.03 -22.04
N SER A 205 -2.80 -28.28 -22.51
CA SER A 205 -1.99 -28.82 -23.64
C SER A 205 -2.17 -27.97 -24.91
N TRP A 206 -3.43 -27.66 -25.23
CA TRP A 206 -3.72 -26.86 -26.43
C TRP A 206 -3.09 -25.46 -26.34
N VAL A 207 -3.11 -24.82 -25.16
CA VAL A 207 -2.47 -23.51 -24.96
C VAL A 207 -0.96 -23.61 -25.07
N ALA A 208 -0.35 -24.64 -24.46
CA ALA A 208 1.09 -24.90 -24.59
C ALA A 208 1.54 -25.08 -26.04
N ASP A 209 0.77 -25.82 -26.83
CA ASP A 209 1.08 -26.12 -28.22
C ASP A 209 0.78 -24.94 -29.17
N SER A 210 -0.23 -24.12 -28.84
CA SER A 210 -0.77 -23.11 -29.75
C SER A 210 -0.28 -21.69 -29.52
N ILE A 211 0.25 -21.39 -28.32
CA ILE A 211 0.72 -20.05 -27.95
C ILE A 211 2.23 -20.09 -27.71
N GLN A 212 2.96 -19.45 -28.61
CA GLN A 212 4.41 -19.28 -28.45
C GLN A 212 4.68 -18.25 -27.33
N VAL A 213 5.51 -18.62 -26.35
CA VAL A 213 5.93 -17.69 -25.30
C VAL A 213 7.19 -16.95 -25.74
N ASP A 214 7.10 -15.63 -25.78
CA ASP A 214 8.24 -14.73 -26.00
C ASP A 214 8.13 -13.53 -25.04
N ASN A 215 8.90 -13.57 -23.96
CA ASN A 215 8.89 -12.50 -22.96
C ASN A 215 9.48 -11.17 -23.47
N ASN A 216 10.11 -11.16 -24.63
CA ASN A 216 10.62 -9.95 -25.25
C ASN A 216 9.59 -9.26 -26.15
N CYS A 217 8.48 -9.91 -26.51
CA CYS A 217 7.45 -9.33 -27.35
C CYS A 217 6.64 -8.21 -26.65
N ASN A 218 6.74 -8.11 -25.32
CA ASN A 218 5.98 -7.18 -24.49
C ASN A 218 6.88 -6.34 -23.56
N LEU A 219 7.70 -5.50 -24.15
CA LEU A 219 8.66 -4.65 -23.42
C LEU A 219 8.00 -3.67 -22.43
N GLY A 220 6.74 -3.31 -22.66
CA GLY A 220 5.97 -2.42 -21.78
C GLY A 220 5.37 -3.12 -20.56
N GLY A 221 5.34 -4.45 -20.54
CA GLY A 221 4.78 -5.26 -19.45
C GLY A 221 3.26 -5.12 -19.24
N ALA A 222 2.55 -4.46 -20.17
CA ALA A 222 1.09 -4.39 -20.12
C ALA A 222 0.49 -5.69 -20.65
N PRO A 223 -0.44 -6.35 -19.93
CA PRO A 223 -1.00 -7.62 -20.39
C PRO A 223 -1.68 -7.51 -21.75
N ILE A 224 -1.36 -8.44 -22.64
CA ILE A 224 -2.01 -8.56 -23.94
C ILE A 224 -3.44 -9.10 -23.70
N SER A 225 -4.44 -8.48 -24.33
CA SER A 225 -5.82 -8.94 -24.17
C SER A 225 -6.00 -10.39 -24.63
N PRO A 226 -6.94 -11.17 -24.03
CA PRO A 226 -7.17 -12.56 -24.42
C PRO A 226 -7.48 -12.73 -25.91
N ALA A 227 -8.24 -11.81 -26.51
CA ALA A 227 -8.49 -11.80 -27.95
C ALA A 227 -7.24 -11.45 -28.78
N GLY A 228 -6.34 -10.64 -28.22
CA GLY A 228 -5.05 -10.33 -28.83
C GLY A 228 -4.14 -11.56 -28.90
N VAL A 229 -3.99 -12.28 -27.77
CA VAL A 229 -3.21 -13.51 -27.71
C VAL A 229 -3.76 -14.57 -28.68
N TRP A 230 -5.09 -14.75 -28.72
CA TRP A 230 -5.72 -15.66 -29.69
C TRP A 230 -5.33 -15.37 -31.12
N ARG A 231 -5.32 -14.09 -31.50
CA ARG A 231 -5.02 -13.68 -32.90
C ARG A 231 -3.54 -13.75 -33.21
N ALA A 232 -2.70 -13.34 -32.27
CA ALA A 232 -1.25 -13.28 -32.47
C ALA A 232 -0.57 -14.64 -32.35
N ARG A 233 -1.09 -15.55 -31.53
CA ARG A 233 -0.47 -16.84 -31.19
C ARG A 233 0.91 -16.67 -30.52
N VAL A 234 1.27 -15.47 -30.11
CA VAL A 234 2.51 -15.13 -29.41
C VAL A 234 2.12 -14.23 -28.22
N ALA A 235 2.70 -14.49 -27.05
CA ALA A 235 2.49 -13.69 -25.86
C ALA A 235 3.69 -13.83 -24.90
N ASP A 236 3.85 -12.87 -24.00
CA ASP A 236 4.66 -13.10 -22.80
C ASP A 236 3.97 -14.12 -21.89
N ALA A 237 4.71 -14.73 -20.96
CA ALA A 237 4.21 -15.78 -20.09
C ALA A 237 2.98 -15.34 -19.27
N HIS A 238 3.00 -14.11 -18.72
CA HIS A 238 1.89 -13.59 -17.94
C HIS A 238 0.61 -13.38 -18.77
N SER A 239 0.75 -12.86 -19.98
CA SER A 239 -0.37 -12.71 -20.93
C SER A 239 -0.93 -14.06 -21.38
N ARG A 240 -0.08 -15.10 -21.54
CA ARG A 240 -0.52 -16.49 -21.80
C ARG A 240 -1.35 -17.02 -20.62
N ASP A 241 -0.93 -16.77 -19.40
CA ASP A 241 -1.62 -17.24 -18.20
C ASP A 241 -3.02 -16.60 -18.06
N ILE A 242 -3.11 -15.28 -18.29
CA ILE A 242 -4.40 -14.56 -18.37
C ILE A 242 -5.28 -15.11 -19.49
N PHE A 243 -4.70 -15.37 -20.63
CA PHE A 243 -5.39 -15.96 -21.78
C PHE A 243 -5.99 -17.33 -21.45
N PHE A 244 -5.20 -18.24 -20.85
CA PHE A 244 -5.66 -19.56 -20.43
C PHE A 244 -6.86 -19.46 -19.49
N VAL A 245 -6.74 -18.67 -18.40
CA VAL A 245 -7.81 -18.49 -17.42
C VAL A 245 -9.07 -17.89 -18.06
N SER A 246 -8.92 -16.90 -18.92
CA SER A 246 -10.04 -16.27 -19.63
C SER A 246 -10.76 -17.26 -20.56
N MET A 247 -10.00 -18.08 -21.28
CA MET A 247 -10.54 -19.12 -22.14
C MET A 247 -11.26 -20.21 -21.34
N ALA A 248 -10.67 -20.68 -20.25
CA ALA A 248 -11.30 -21.65 -19.32
C ALA A 248 -12.62 -21.10 -18.76
N ARG A 249 -12.61 -19.89 -18.22
CA ARG A 249 -13.82 -19.23 -17.68
C ARG A 249 -14.91 -19.04 -18.74
N SER A 250 -14.56 -18.83 -19.99
CA SER A 250 -15.53 -18.70 -21.10
C SER A 250 -16.30 -20.00 -21.36
N MET A 251 -15.69 -21.12 -21.05
CA MET A 251 -16.28 -22.44 -21.18
C MET A 251 -17.01 -22.92 -19.89
N GLY A 252 -16.98 -22.12 -18.83
CA GLY A 252 -17.54 -22.48 -17.53
C GLY A 252 -16.62 -23.37 -16.70
N ILE A 253 -15.33 -23.42 -17.02
CA ILE A 253 -14.29 -24.11 -16.25
C ILE A 253 -13.75 -23.11 -15.21
N PRO A 254 -13.89 -23.39 -13.88
CA PRO A 254 -13.36 -22.52 -12.86
C PRO A 254 -11.83 -22.49 -12.87
N ALA A 255 -11.26 -21.32 -13.07
CA ALA A 255 -9.80 -21.11 -13.15
C ALA A 255 -9.40 -19.76 -12.58
N ARG A 256 -8.16 -19.67 -12.08
CA ARG A 256 -7.57 -18.42 -11.57
C ARG A 256 -6.06 -18.39 -11.80
N ILE A 257 -5.49 -17.20 -11.72
CA ILE A 257 -4.11 -17.02 -11.29
C ILE A 257 -4.18 -16.83 -9.79
N ASP A 258 -3.46 -17.65 -9.03
CA ASP A 258 -3.41 -17.54 -7.58
C ASP A 258 -2.66 -16.26 -7.18
N GLU A 259 -3.31 -15.40 -6.41
CA GLU A 259 -2.79 -14.08 -6.07
C GLU A 259 -1.49 -14.14 -5.26
N VAL A 260 -1.35 -15.16 -4.42
CA VAL A 260 -0.18 -15.33 -3.54
C VAL A 260 1.03 -15.86 -4.31
N THR A 261 0.83 -16.93 -5.07
CA THR A 261 1.92 -17.67 -5.72
C THR A 261 2.16 -17.29 -7.18
N GLY A 262 1.20 -16.60 -7.81
CA GLY A 262 1.21 -16.29 -9.25
C GLY A 262 0.96 -17.51 -10.17
N LYS A 263 0.66 -18.67 -9.61
CA LYS A 263 0.41 -19.89 -10.39
C LYS A 263 -0.95 -19.89 -11.04
N VAL A 264 -1.02 -20.45 -12.22
CA VAL A 264 -2.30 -20.75 -12.88
C VAL A 264 -2.93 -21.98 -12.24
N GLN A 265 -4.19 -21.88 -11.88
CA GLN A 265 -4.91 -22.96 -11.18
C GLN A 265 -6.26 -23.25 -11.81
N LEU A 266 -6.58 -24.54 -11.91
CA LEU A 266 -7.91 -25.05 -12.17
C LEU A 266 -8.57 -25.47 -10.85
N ILE A 267 -9.84 -25.11 -10.68
CA ILE A 267 -10.60 -25.44 -9.47
C ILE A 267 -11.54 -26.60 -9.84
N ILE A 268 -11.04 -27.82 -9.70
CA ILE A 268 -11.73 -29.04 -10.11
C ILE A 268 -12.17 -29.82 -8.86
N GLY A 269 -13.46 -30.08 -8.74
CA GLY A 269 -14.04 -30.78 -7.58
C GLY A 269 -14.01 -29.96 -6.29
N ASP A 270 -14.19 -30.65 -5.16
CA ASP A 270 -14.16 -30.04 -3.81
C ASP A 270 -12.77 -30.09 -3.16
N GLU A 271 -11.78 -30.57 -3.91
CA GLU A 271 -10.41 -30.73 -3.44
C GLU A 271 -9.57 -29.46 -3.67
N ARG A 272 -8.26 -29.56 -3.42
CA ARG A 272 -7.33 -28.45 -3.62
C ARG A 272 -7.28 -28.04 -5.11
N PRO A 273 -7.04 -26.75 -5.41
CA PRO A 273 -6.77 -26.30 -6.75
C PRO A 273 -5.63 -27.10 -7.39
N VAL A 274 -5.76 -27.38 -8.69
CA VAL A 274 -4.74 -28.07 -9.49
C VAL A 274 -3.90 -27.02 -10.18
N ASP A 275 -2.60 -26.99 -9.92
CA ASP A 275 -1.66 -26.12 -10.61
C ASP A 275 -1.52 -26.58 -12.07
N VAL A 276 -1.49 -25.63 -13.00
CA VAL A 276 -1.27 -25.86 -14.44
C VAL A 276 0.16 -25.53 -14.78
N ASP A 277 0.90 -26.54 -15.17
CA ASP A 277 2.23 -26.41 -15.74
C ASP A 277 2.14 -26.59 -17.26
N PHE A 278 2.45 -25.55 -18.01
CA PHE A 278 2.41 -25.58 -19.47
C PHE A 278 3.62 -26.28 -20.10
N GLU A 279 4.70 -26.49 -19.36
CA GLU A 279 5.90 -27.16 -19.84
C GLU A 279 5.80 -28.69 -19.62
N ALA A 280 5.34 -29.09 -18.45
CA ALA A 280 5.23 -30.51 -18.08
C ALA A 280 3.91 -31.16 -18.47
N VAL A 281 2.87 -30.36 -18.77
CA VAL A 281 1.48 -30.79 -19.09
C VAL A 281 0.99 -31.92 -18.17
N SER A 282 1.34 -31.83 -16.91
CA SER A 282 0.90 -32.77 -15.86
C SER A 282 0.17 -32.01 -14.77
N PRO A 283 -0.91 -32.57 -14.21
CA PRO A 283 -1.48 -31.99 -13.00
C PRO A 283 -0.45 -32.15 -11.86
N SER A 284 0.16 -31.06 -11.46
CA SER A 284 1.07 -31.03 -10.33
C SER A 284 0.38 -30.32 -9.18
N ALA A 285 0.01 -31.07 -8.14
CA ALA A 285 -0.31 -30.45 -6.86
C ALA A 285 1.01 -30.28 -6.10
N ALA A 286 1.49 -29.05 -5.97
CA ALA A 286 2.63 -28.77 -5.10
C ALA A 286 2.29 -29.28 -3.69
N GLN A 287 3.21 -30.03 -3.11
CA GLN A 287 3.08 -30.44 -1.73
C GLN A 287 3.28 -29.24 -0.83
N THR A 288 2.44 -29.09 0.18
CA THR A 288 2.47 -27.92 1.06
C THR A 288 2.90 -28.30 2.46
N GLY A 289 3.64 -27.40 3.10
CA GLY A 289 3.87 -27.40 4.54
C GLY A 289 3.24 -26.17 5.19
N LYS A 290 3.43 -26.01 6.49
CA LYS A 290 2.87 -24.90 7.27
C LYS A 290 4.00 -24.01 7.79
N LEU A 291 3.92 -22.70 7.54
CA LEU A 291 4.82 -21.72 8.13
C LEU A 291 4.15 -21.06 9.34
N ILE A 292 4.83 -21.04 10.48
CA ILE A 292 4.48 -20.23 11.66
C ILE A 292 5.65 -19.28 11.92
N ALA A 293 5.39 -17.99 12.07
CA ALA A 293 6.39 -17.03 12.53
C ALA A 293 6.04 -16.55 13.94
N LYS A 294 6.99 -16.72 14.87
CA LYS A 294 6.90 -16.16 16.23
C LYS A 294 7.37 -14.71 16.20
N TYR A 295 6.60 -13.84 16.84
CA TYR A 295 6.97 -12.42 16.98
C TYR A 295 6.82 -11.98 18.43
N THR A 296 7.82 -11.29 18.92
CA THR A 296 7.77 -10.57 20.20
C THR A 296 7.56 -9.09 19.89
N PRO A 297 6.41 -8.51 20.27
CA PRO A 297 6.12 -7.11 20.00
C PRO A 297 7.20 -6.18 20.53
N ILE A 298 7.60 -5.21 19.72
CA ILE A 298 8.45 -4.10 20.12
C ILE A 298 7.57 -2.90 20.51
N LYS A 299 8.12 -1.94 21.27
CA LYS A 299 7.36 -0.81 21.81
C LYS A 299 6.64 0.02 20.71
N SER A 300 7.26 0.16 19.56
CA SER A 300 6.74 0.96 18.44
C SER A 300 5.83 0.17 17.49
N LEU A 301 5.80 -1.17 17.58
CA LEU A 301 5.11 -2.01 16.61
C LEU A 301 4.53 -3.26 17.27
N GLU A 302 3.22 -3.31 17.41
CA GLU A 302 2.51 -4.43 18.02
C GLU A 302 2.25 -5.55 17.02
N ASP A 303 1.83 -5.21 15.80
CA ASP A 303 1.45 -6.16 14.75
C ASP A 303 2.08 -5.74 13.40
N PRO A 304 3.21 -6.32 13.00
CA PRO A 304 3.86 -6.02 11.73
C PRO A 304 2.96 -6.29 10.53
N LYS A 305 3.03 -5.40 9.52
CA LYS A 305 2.26 -5.50 8.28
C LYS A 305 3.14 -5.98 7.13
N TYR A 306 2.57 -6.83 6.30
CA TYR A 306 3.19 -7.26 5.05
C TYR A 306 3.49 -6.05 4.15
N TYR A 307 4.50 -6.09 3.34
CA TYR A 307 5.10 -5.02 2.54
C TYR A 307 5.67 -3.84 3.34
N SER A 308 5.04 -3.43 4.43
CA SER A 308 5.49 -2.30 5.22
C SER A 308 6.64 -2.64 6.16
N HIS A 309 6.58 -3.84 6.76
CA HIS A 309 7.51 -4.27 7.80
C HIS A 309 8.18 -5.59 7.48
N PHE A 310 7.56 -6.45 6.69
CA PHE A 310 8.14 -7.70 6.26
C PHE A 310 7.61 -8.17 4.90
N THR A 311 8.39 -9.03 4.24
CA THR A 311 8.02 -9.71 3.00
C THR A 311 8.54 -11.15 3.02
N ILE A 312 7.88 -12.02 2.27
CA ILE A 312 8.30 -13.41 2.06
C ILE A 312 8.48 -13.64 0.57
N SER A 313 9.60 -14.22 0.18
CA SER A 313 9.89 -14.62 -1.19
C SER A 313 10.19 -16.10 -1.26
N LYS A 314 9.74 -16.79 -2.30
CA LYS A 314 10.15 -18.15 -2.65
C LYS A 314 11.43 -18.07 -3.48
N VAL A 315 12.39 -18.94 -3.20
CA VAL A 315 13.57 -19.13 -4.04
C VAL A 315 13.17 -20.08 -5.18
N THR A 316 13.31 -19.64 -6.42
CA THR A 316 13.00 -20.47 -7.58
C THR A 316 14.14 -21.47 -7.84
N PRO A 317 13.91 -22.54 -8.62
CA PRO A 317 14.98 -23.47 -9.01
C PRO A 317 16.17 -22.78 -9.70
N GLU A 318 15.92 -21.68 -10.40
CA GLU A 318 16.95 -20.87 -11.07
C GLU A 318 17.71 -19.95 -10.10
N GLY A 319 17.35 -19.97 -8.81
CA GLY A 319 17.97 -19.13 -7.79
C GLY A 319 17.45 -17.68 -7.76
N THR A 320 16.37 -17.37 -8.45
CA THR A 320 15.72 -16.06 -8.37
C THR A 320 14.73 -16.02 -7.22
N LEU A 321 14.34 -14.81 -6.82
CA LEU A 321 13.37 -14.58 -5.74
C LEU A 321 12.01 -14.21 -6.31
N GLN A 322 11.00 -15.01 -6.01
CA GLN A 322 9.61 -14.73 -6.30
C GLN A 322 8.91 -14.22 -5.04
N LEU A 323 8.60 -12.92 -5.00
CA LEU A 323 7.86 -12.32 -3.91
C LEU A 323 6.44 -12.91 -3.84
N LEU A 324 6.03 -13.38 -2.67
CA LEU A 324 4.64 -13.77 -2.43
C LEU A 324 3.78 -12.52 -2.25
N ASN A 325 2.59 -12.54 -2.85
CA ASN A 325 1.65 -11.43 -2.78
C ASN A 325 0.53 -11.75 -1.79
N TYR A 326 0.51 -11.06 -0.64
CA TYR A 326 -0.53 -11.15 0.36
C TYR A 326 -1.40 -9.88 0.42
N ASP A 327 -1.33 -9.04 -0.58
CA ASP A 327 -2.14 -7.84 -0.66
C ASP A 327 -3.49 -8.20 -1.27
N GLU A 328 -4.45 -8.49 -0.44
CA GLU A 328 -5.83 -8.70 -0.87
C GLU A 328 -6.52 -7.35 -1.04
N GLY A 329 -6.64 -6.97 -2.30
CA GLY A 329 -7.49 -5.96 -2.88
C GLY A 329 -8.43 -5.19 -1.98
N ASP A 330 -8.25 -4.11 -1.78
CA ASP A 330 -8.83 -2.77 -1.64
C ASP A 330 -7.69 -1.88 -1.21
N ILE A 331 -7.28 -1.04 -2.12
CA ILE A 331 -6.19 -0.10 -1.92
C ILE A 331 -6.58 0.85 -0.79
N ASP A 332 -6.52 0.36 0.42
CA ASP A 332 -6.24 1.18 1.57
C ASP A 332 -4.72 1.19 1.73
N MET A 333 -4.11 2.32 1.48
CA MET A 333 -2.66 2.50 1.60
C MET A 333 -2.22 2.20 3.03
N GLY A 334 -1.95 0.93 3.33
CA GLY A 334 -1.53 0.44 4.63
C GLY A 334 -2.36 -0.71 5.21
N GLY A 335 -3.31 -1.29 4.46
CA GLY A 335 -4.19 -2.38 4.90
C GLY A 335 -3.70 -3.80 4.62
N GLY A 336 -2.43 -3.99 4.21
CA GLY A 336 -1.90 -5.34 3.93
C GLY A 336 -2.05 -6.32 5.10
N ALA A 337 -1.98 -7.62 4.80
CA ALA A 337 -2.06 -8.69 5.78
C ALA A 337 -1.08 -8.46 6.95
N THR A 338 -1.56 -8.62 8.19
CA THR A 338 -0.71 -8.46 9.37
C THR A 338 -0.09 -9.79 9.78
N TRP A 339 1.00 -9.73 10.56
CA TRP A 339 1.59 -10.92 11.14
C TRP A 339 0.57 -11.76 11.91
N SER A 340 -0.30 -11.11 12.71
CA SER A 340 -1.29 -11.82 13.52
C SER A 340 -2.31 -12.59 12.68
N ASN A 341 -2.68 -12.06 11.51
CA ASN A 341 -3.61 -12.70 10.60
C ASN A 341 -2.95 -13.77 9.73
N LEU A 342 -1.71 -13.52 9.30
CA LEU A 342 -1.05 -14.36 8.30
C LEU A 342 -0.20 -15.46 8.92
N LEU A 343 0.66 -15.13 9.88
CA LEU A 343 1.76 -16.02 10.31
C LEU A 343 1.64 -16.53 11.75
N LYS A 344 0.87 -15.88 12.60
CA LYS A 344 0.74 -16.24 14.02
C LYS A 344 0.18 -17.65 14.21
N ASN A 345 -0.87 -17.98 13.47
CA ASN A 345 -1.54 -19.29 13.52
C ASN A 345 -1.06 -20.23 12.40
N GLY A 346 -0.21 -19.70 11.54
CA GLY A 346 0.42 -20.39 10.41
C GLY A 346 -0.38 -20.32 9.13
N THR A 347 0.36 -20.23 8.02
CA THR A 347 -0.13 -20.24 6.65
C THR A 347 0.46 -21.43 5.88
N ALA A 348 -0.29 -21.94 4.92
CA ALA A 348 0.19 -23.00 4.04
C ALA A 348 1.07 -22.36 2.94
N LEU A 349 2.23 -22.95 2.72
CA LEU A 349 3.15 -22.60 1.64
C LEU A 349 3.52 -23.88 0.87
N ASP A 350 3.83 -23.74 -0.41
CA ASP A 350 4.41 -24.84 -1.19
C ASP A 350 5.75 -25.26 -0.63
N GLU A 351 6.13 -26.51 -0.84
CA GLU A 351 7.49 -26.97 -0.53
C GLU A 351 8.54 -26.13 -1.25
N GLY A 352 9.69 -25.94 -0.63
CA GLY A 352 10.82 -25.22 -1.19
C GLY A 352 11.53 -24.31 -0.21
N ASP A 353 12.50 -23.57 -0.72
CA ASP A 353 13.29 -22.61 0.04
C ASP A 353 12.70 -21.21 -0.05
N TYR A 354 12.79 -20.49 1.06
CA TYR A 354 12.16 -19.18 1.23
C TYR A 354 13.09 -18.18 1.93
N MET A 355 12.81 -16.93 1.72
CA MET A 355 13.45 -15.80 2.37
C MET A 355 12.39 -14.88 2.99
N LEU A 356 12.47 -14.66 4.31
CA LEU A 356 11.75 -13.62 5.03
C LEU A 356 12.68 -12.41 5.20
N VAL A 357 12.23 -11.25 4.79
CA VAL A 357 12.93 -9.97 5.03
C VAL A 357 12.08 -9.13 5.96
N THR A 358 12.67 -8.60 7.01
CA THR A 358 12.04 -7.61 7.90
C THR A 358 12.78 -6.28 7.83
N GLY A 359 12.12 -5.18 8.17
CA GLY A 359 12.76 -3.88 8.15
C GLY A 359 12.10 -2.86 9.09
N THR A 360 12.92 -2.23 9.92
CA THR A 360 12.54 -1.09 10.75
C THR A 360 13.22 0.16 10.20
N ARG A 361 12.42 1.13 9.74
CA ARG A 361 12.95 2.39 9.21
C ARG A 361 13.28 3.35 10.35
N LEU A 362 14.48 3.89 10.31
CA LEU A 362 14.97 4.92 11.23
C LEU A 362 14.67 6.34 10.71
N ALA A 363 14.71 7.31 11.62
CA ALA A 363 14.46 8.71 11.28
C ALA A 363 15.48 9.28 10.29
N ASN A 364 16.75 8.89 10.43
CA ASN A 364 17.84 9.26 9.51
C ASN A 364 17.75 8.63 8.11
N GLY A 365 16.70 7.84 7.84
CA GLY A 365 16.50 7.15 6.56
C GLY A 365 17.14 5.77 6.49
N GLY A 366 17.90 5.35 7.50
CA GLY A 366 18.44 3.99 7.61
C GLY A 366 17.34 2.95 7.79
N VAL A 367 17.65 1.69 7.52
CA VAL A 367 16.76 0.55 7.78
C VAL A 367 17.55 -0.54 8.46
N LEU A 368 17.07 -0.96 9.63
CA LEU A 368 17.54 -2.15 10.32
C LEU A 368 16.77 -3.34 9.77
N SER A 369 17.42 -4.23 9.06
CA SER A 369 16.79 -5.36 8.37
C SER A 369 17.35 -6.68 8.86
N ASP A 370 16.48 -7.68 9.00
CA ASP A 370 16.88 -9.07 9.16
C ASP A 370 16.40 -9.87 7.95
N ILE A 371 17.26 -10.76 7.49
CA ILE A 371 16.99 -11.69 6.40
C ILE A 371 17.07 -13.10 6.96
N THR A 372 15.94 -13.81 6.96
CA THR A 372 15.86 -15.20 7.45
C THR A 372 15.61 -16.13 6.27
N PHE A 373 16.47 -17.09 6.06
CA PHE A 373 16.29 -18.18 5.09
C PHE A 373 15.73 -19.40 5.80
N PHE A 374 14.75 -20.06 5.17
CA PHE A 374 14.11 -21.25 5.74
C PHE A 374 13.54 -22.14 4.64
N THR A 375 13.34 -23.41 4.96
CA THR A 375 12.79 -24.41 4.05
C THR A 375 11.42 -24.87 4.53
N ILE A 376 10.45 -24.98 3.63
CA ILE A 376 9.16 -25.60 3.83
C ILE A 376 9.20 -27.03 3.29
N LYS A 377 8.88 -28.01 4.16
CA LYS A 377 8.79 -29.42 3.80
C LYS A 377 7.35 -29.87 3.78
N PRO A 378 7.01 -30.82 2.90
CA PRO A 378 5.66 -31.35 2.78
C PRO A 378 5.12 -31.91 4.10
N GLY A 379 3.90 -31.47 4.48
CA GLY A 379 3.22 -31.97 5.69
C GLY A 379 3.83 -31.54 7.02
N GLU A 380 4.97 -30.85 7.02
CA GLU A 380 5.64 -30.37 8.24
C GLU A 380 5.25 -28.94 8.58
N THR A 381 5.45 -28.59 9.85
CA THR A 381 5.33 -27.19 10.32
C THR A 381 6.72 -26.62 10.54
N THR A 382 7.08 -25.62 9.73
CA THR A 382 8.31 -24.82 9.92
C THR A 382 7.98 -23.62 10.82
N THR A 383 8.75 -23.46 11.88
CA THR A 383 8.62 -22.31 12.79
C THR A 383 9.88 -21.45 12.70
N ILE A 384 9.68 -20.16 12.43
CA ILE A 384 10.74 -19.14 12.38
C ILE A 384 10.46 -18.00 13.35
N ASN A 385 11.43 -17.13 13.56
CA ASN A 385 11.24 -15.88 14.28
C ASN A 385 11.12 -14.73 13.29
N LEU A 386 10.06 -13.91 13.44
CA LEU A 386 9.95 -12.62 12.78
C LEU A 386 10.55 -11.60 13.75
N VAL A 387 11.71 -11.05 13.42
CA VAL A 387 12.45 -10.13 14.27
C VAL A 387 12.31 -8.71 13.72
N MET A 388 11.82 -7.79 14.55
CA MET A 388 11.83 -6.36 14.26
C MET A 388 12.90 -5.71 15.14
N ARG A 389 13.97 -5.24 14.53
CA ARG A 389 15.10 -4.65 15.25
C ARG A 389 14.76 -3.25 15.73
N GLU A 390 15.17 -2.92 16.95
CA GLU A 390 15.14 -1.57 17.51
C GLU A 390 16.55 -1.09 17.77
N SER A 391 16.88 0.12 17.33
CA SER A 391 18.12 0.77 17.77
C SER A 391 17.86 1.50 19.07
N LYS A 392 18.73 1.27 20.06
CA LYS A 392 18.70 2.02 21.32
C LYS A 392 19.25 3.43 21.19
N ASP A 393 20.05 3.66 20.16
CA ASP A 393 20.80 4.90 19.96
C ASP A 393 20.25 5.76 18.83
N ASP A 394 19.43 5.23 17.94
CA ASP A 394 18.85 5.96 16.81
C ASP A 394 17.43 6.45 17.10
N VAL A 395 17.10 7.55 16.47
CA VAL A 395 15.75 8.12 16.54
C VAL A 395 14.82 7.33 15.62
N GLN A 396 13.72 6.85 16.16
CA GLN A 396 12.72 6.08 15.41
C GLN A 396 11.56 6.96 14.99
N VAL A 397 10.92 6.64 13.86
CA VAL A 397 9.63 7.22 13.48
C VAL A 397 8.55 6.57 14.35
N ILE A 398 7.90 7.38 15.20
CA ILE A 398 6.92 6.92 16.19
C ILE A 398 5.48 7.20 15.80
N GLY A 399 5.27 7.94 14.71
CA GLY A 399 3.95 8.28 14.21
C GLY A 399 3.99 9.23 13.03
N ASN A 400 2.84 9.81 12.71
CA ASN A 400 2.73 10.77 11.63
C ASN A 400 1.95 12.03 12.06
N PHE A 401 2.25 13.13 11.39
CA PHE A 401 1.60 14.41 11.54
C PHE A 401 1.54 15.11 10.18
N ASN A 402 0.35 15.51 9.74
CA ASN A 402 0.21 16.20 8.45
C ASN A 402 0.73 17.63 8.54
N SER A 403 1.89 17.89 7.96
CA SER A 403 2.52 19.22 7.95
C SER A 403 1.72 20.28 7.16
N GLU A 404 0.77 19.89 6.35
CA GLU A 404 -0.16 20.82 5.66
C GLU A 404 -1.30 21.31 6.58
N SER A 405 -1.37 20.86 7.84
CA SER A 405 -2.35 21.34 8.80
C SER A 405 -2.23 22.85 9.01
N LEU A 406 -3.40 23.50 9.02
CA LEU A 406 -3.50 24.96 9.06
C LEU A 406 -3.58 25.47 10.49
N TYR A 407 -2.95 26.61 10.74
CA TYR A 407 -3.07 27.38 11.97
C TYR A 407 -3.18 28.87 11.65
N LYS A 408 -3.66 29.67 12.60
CA LYS A 408 -3.70 31.15 12.45
C LYS A 408 -2.47 31.74 13.11
N PRO A 409 -1.53 32.34 12.36
CA PRO A 409 -0.41 33.11 12.93
C PRO A 409 -0.94 34.29 13.76
N ILE A 410 -0.18 34.71 14.77
CA ILE A 410 -0.58 35.85 15.61
C ILE A 410 -0.51 37.18 14.87
N ASP A 411 0.39 37.31 13.94
CA ASP A 411 0.69 38.50 13.16
C ASP A 411 -0.06 38.58 11.82
N SER A 412 -0.98 37.63 11.55
CA SER A 412 -1.70 37.55 10.28
C SER A 412 -3.10 36.96 10.47
N ASP A 413 -4.07 37.49 9.71
CA ASP A 413 -5.40 36.90 9.64
C ASP A 413 -5.50 35.75 8.62
N GLU A 414 -4.48 35.55 7.79
CA GLU A 414 -4.43 34.45 6.83
C GLU A 414 -3.93 33.17 7.52
N LEU A 415 -4.65 32.07 7.29
CA LEU A 415 -4.22 30.75 7.74
C LEU A 415 -2.94 30.33 7.00
N LYS A 416 -1.99 29.76 7.73
CA LYS A 416 -0.76 29.17 7.17
C LYS A 416 -0.68 27.70 7.53
N SER A 417 -0.10 26.89 6.63
CA SER A 417 0.24 25.51 6.99
C SER A 417 1.53 25.47 7.82
N ILE A 418 1.66 24.46 8.66
CA ILE A 418 2.91 24.21 9.39
C ILE A 418 4.07 24.15 8.39
N LEU A 419 3.92 23.40 7.29
CA LEU A 419 4.94 23.28 6.24
C LEU A 419 5.33 24.63 5.62
N SER A 420 4.36 25.52 5.37
CA SER A 420 4.66 26.84 4.80
C SER A 420 5.49 27.73 5.73
N THR A 421 5.35 27.51 7.05
CA THR A 421 6.11 28.25 8.07
C THR A 421 7.47 27.62 8.34
N THR A 422 7.54 26.28 8.39
CA THR A 422 8.74 25.56 8.82
C THR A 422 9.71 25.27 7.67
N GLY A 423 9.21 25.29 6.44
CA GLY A 423 10.03 24.92 5.28
C GLY A 423 10.38 23.42 5.27
N ARG A 424 11.49 23.08 4.61
CA ARG A 424 11.96 21.69 4.49
C ARG A 424 12.81 21.30 5.70
N GLY A 425 12.73 20.01 6.05
CA GLY A 425 13.50 19.39 7.12
C GLY A 425 12.67 19.12 8.36
N TYR A 426 13.35 18.99 9.49
CA TYR A 426 12.69 18.79 10.77
C TYR A 426 12.24 20.11 11.39
N TYR A 427 11.19 20.03 12.21
CA TYR A 427 10.61 21.17 12.93
C TYR A 427 10.01 20.72 14.27
N ILE A 428 9.77 21.66 15.16
CA ILE A 428 9.02 21.45 16.38
C ILE A 428 7.66 22.11 16.24
N VAL A 429 6.59 21.37 16.59
CA VAL A 429 5.25 21.92 16.81
C VAL A 429 4.83 21.62 18.24
N ALA A 430 4.28 22.61 18.90
CA ALA A 430 3.70 22.42 20.22
C ALA A 430 2.34 23.08 20.34
N VAL A 431 1.45 22.47 21.13
CA VAL A 431 0.21 23.09 21.60
C VAL A 431 0.33 23.31 23.10
N LEU A 432 0.18 24.58 23.51
CA LEU A 432 0.49 25.06 24.86
C LEU A 432 -0.75 25.45 25.64
N GLY A 433 -0.76 25.20 26.95
CA GLY A 433 -1.72 25.76 27.89
C GLY A 433 -1.11 26.97 28.60
N ALA A 434 -1.55 28.20 28.28
CA ALA A 434 -1.00 29.41 28.86
C ALA A 434 -1.19 29.47 30.36
N GLY A 435 -0.12 29.85 31.09
CA GLY A 435 -0.13 29.95 32.55
C GLY A 435 -0.18 28.63 33.30
N GLN A 436 -0.15 27.50 32.58
CA GLN A 436 -0.08 26.18 33.19
C GLN A 436 1.36 25.84 33.58
N GLU A 437 1.55 25.24 34.74
CA GLU A 437 2.87 24.87 35.27
C GLU A 437 3.66 23.96 34.27
N PRO A 438 3.07 22.92 33.64
CA PRO A 438 3.80 22.11 32.66
C PRO A 438 4.30 22.91 31.45
N THR A 439 3.50 23.86 30.98
CA THR A 439 3.90 24.75 29.86
C THR A 439 5.03 25.69 30.28
N ASN A 440 4.94 26.27 31.48
CA ASN A 440 5.97 27.17 31.97
C ASN A 440 7.33 26.47 32.15
N HIS A 441 7.30 25.23 32.65
CA HIS A 441 8.53 24.41 32.71
C HIS A 441 9.11 24.13 31.35
N ALA A 442 8.30 23.68 30.39
CA ALA A 442 8.74 23.40 29.04
C ALA A 442 9.39 24.61 28.37
N LEU A 443 8.80 25.79 28.50
CA LEU A 443 9.35 27.03 27.93
C LEU A 443 10.65 27.48 28.59
N ARG A 444 10.79 27.30 29.93
CA ARG A 444 12.05 27.58 30.63
C ARG A 444 13.15 26.61 30.20
N ASP A 445 12.85 25.35 30.07
CA ASP A 445 13.80 24.34 29.56
C ASP A 445 14.32 24.69 28.14
N ILE A 446 13.41 25.13 27.25
CA ILE A 446 13.77 25.57 25.90
C ILE A 446 14.62 26.85 25.96
N ALA A 447 14.24 27.83 26.79
CA ALA A 447 14.99 29.06 26.94
C ALA A 447 16.40 28.83 27.49
N ALA A 448 16.56 27.87 28.42
CA ALA A 448 17.87 27.51 28.98
C ALA A 448 18.83 26.94 27.90
N LEU A 449 18.31 26.32 26.85
CA LEU A 449 19.05 25.73 25.73
C LEU A 449 18.94 26.57 24.45
N SER A 450 18.61 27.86 24.58
CA SER A 450 18.39 28.75 23.43
C SER A 450 19.49 28.72 22.38
N LYS A 451 20.76 28.70 22.82
CA LYS A 451 21.91 28.67 21.90
C LYS A 451 21.94 27.40 21.04
N ASP A 452 21.57 26.26 21.61
CA ASP A 452 21.56 24.99 20.89
C ASP A 452 20.41 24.97 19.87
N PHE A 453 19.24 25.50 20.23
CA PHE A 453 18.12 25.66 19.30
C PHE A 453 18.41 26.67 18.18
N GLU A 454 19.10 27.80 18.50
CA GLU A 454 19.55 28.75 17.49
C GLU A 454 20.58 28.14 16.53
N GLN A 455 21.48 27.30 17.03
CA GLN A 455 22.44 26.58 16.20
C GLN A 455 21.75 25.53 15.32
N TRP A 456 20.71 24.86 15.83
CA TRP A 456 19.89 23.96 15.03
C TRP A 456 19.18 24.69 13.88
N GLY A 457 18.79 25.95 14.10
CA GLY A 457 18.31 26.89 13.08
C GLY A 457 16.97 26.49 12.42
N ARG A 458 16.23 25.55 13.00
CA ARG A 458 14.95 25.10 12.47
C ARG A 458 13.78 25.75 13.20
N SER A 459 12.64 25.80 12.54
CA SER A 459 11.44 26.46 13.04
C SER A 459 10.81 25.71 14.22
N ILE A 460 10.38 26.49 15.20
CA ILE A 460 9.57 26.04 16.35
C ILE A 460 8.23 26.77 16.28
N VAL A 461 7.14 26.04 16.10
CA VAL A 461 5.78 26.61 16.03
C VAL A 461 5.07 26.31 17.35
N LEU A 462 4.78 27.36 18.11
CA LEU A 462 4.09 27.30 19.39
C LEU A 462 2.64 27.78 19.23
N LEU A 463 1.71 26.88 19.40
CA LEU A 463 0.28 27.11 19.17
C LEU A 463 -0.47 27.18 20.51
N PHE A 464 -1.51 27.98 20.53
CA PHE A 464 -2.47 28.06 21.63
C PHE A 464 -3.85 27.60 21.15
N PRO A 465 -4.66 26.94 22.00
CA PRO A 465 -5.98 26.45 21.60
C PRO A 465 -6.95 27.54 21.12
N ASN A 466 -6.79 28.76 21.59
CA ASN A 466 -7.62 29.92 21.22
C ASN A 466 -6.95 31.24 21.58
N GLU A 467 -7.54 32.36 21.12
CA GLU A 467 -7.03 33.71 21.38
C GLU A 467 -7.03 34.09 22.86
N GLU A 468 -7.96 33.57 23.66
CA GLU A 468 -8.01 33.85 25.10
C GLU A 468 -6.82 33.23 25.82
N GLN A 469 -6.42 32.04 25.43
CA GLN A 469 -5.21 31.39 25.93
C GLN A 469 -3.96 32.18 25.55
N PHE A 470 -3.87 32.62 24.30
CA PHE A 470 -2.74 33.45 23.84
C PHE A 470 -2.66 34.79 24.62
N LYS A 471 -3.79 35.47 24.86
CA LYS A 471 -3.82 36.71 25.67
C LYS A 471 -3.29 36.56 27.08
N LYS A 472 -3.32 35.35 27.64
CA LYS A 472 -2.77 35.04 28.97
C LYS A 472 -1.27 34.74 28.92
N PHE A 473 -0.71 34.49 27.75
CA PHE A 473 0.71 34.20 27.55
C PHE A 473 1.53 35.50 27.70
N ARG A 474 2.63 35.42 28.43
CA ARG A 474 3.57 36.52 28.66
C ARG A 474 4.97 36.10 28.23
N PRO A 475 5.38 36.39 26.99
CA PRO A 475 6.71 36.02 26.51
C PRO A 475 7.84 36.57 27.40
N GLU A 476 7.62 37.72 28.04
CA GLU A 476 8.58 38.39 28.92
C GLU A 476 8.95 37.55 30.15
N GLU A 477 8.10 36.58 30.54
CA GLU A 477 8.36 35.66 31.66
C GLU A 477 9.37 34.55 31.26
N PHE A 478 9.69 34.46 29.99
CA PHE A 478 10.59 33.44 29.41
C PHE A 478 11.72 34.08 28.62
N PRO A 479 12.60 34.89 29.28
CA PRO A 479 13.70 35.52 28.57
C PRO A 479 14.64 34.46 28.02
N GLY A 480 15.08 34.69 26.77
CA GLY A 480 16.00 33.77 26.08
C GLY A 480 15.35 32.68 25.25
N LEU A 481 14.06 32.76 24.96
CA LEU A 481 13.46 31.85 23.98
C LEU A 481 14.11 32.06 22.59
N PRO A 482 14.31 30.96 21.81
CA PRO A 482 14.93 31.03 20.46
C PRO A 482 14.19 31.97 19.50
N SER A 483 14.92 32.68 18.66
CA SER A 483 14.37 33.59 17.65
C SER A 483 13.61 32.83 16.53
N THR A 484 13.83 31.54 16.39
CA THR A 484 13.16 30.65 15.41
C THR A 484 11.72 30.31 15.79
N ILE A 485 11.22 30.82 16.92
CA ILE A 485 9.85 30.57 17.37
C ILE A 485 8.85 31.42 16.60
N THR A 486 7.80 30.77 16.13
CA THR A 486 6.59 31.39 15.59
C THR A 486 5.41 31.06 16.47
N TYR A 487 4.59 32.05 16.80
CA TYR A 487 3.38 31.87 17.59
C TYR A 487 2.13 31.83 16.73
N GLY A 488 1.15 31.03 17.14
CA GLY A 488 -0.12 30.92 16.44
C GLY A 488 -1.25 30.31 17.26
N ILE A 489 -2.39 30.15 16.63
CA ILE A 489 -3.60 29.60 17.24
C ILE A 489 -4.06 28.38 16.45
N ASP A 490 -4.30 27.28 17.15
CA ASP A 490 -5.00 26.09 16.67
C ASP A 490 -6.51 26.29 16.86
N ALA A 491 -7.11 27.18 16.03
CA ALA A 491 -8.45 27.70 16.23
C ALA A 491 -9.55 26.63 16.33
N ASP A 492 -9.38 25.54 15.58
CA ASP A 492 -10.35 24.44 15.51
C ASP A 492 -9.95 23.24 16.38
N GLY A 493 -8.83 23.32 17.09
CA GLY A 493 -8.24 22.19 17.83
C GLY A 493 -7.80 21.03 16.92
N ALA A 494 -7.69 21.27 15.63
CA ALA A 494 -7.40 20.24 14.63
C ALA A 494 -5.97 19.70 14.76
N ILE A 495 -4.99 20.57 15.02
CA ILE A 495 -3.59 20.19 15.22
C ILE A 495 -3.43 19.41 16.53
N GLN A 496 -4.03 19.88 17.63
CA GLN A 496 -4.03 19.17 18.90
C GLN A 496 -4.63 17.77 18.76
N LYS A 497 -5.79 17.67 18.11
CA LYS A 497 -6.46 16.41 17.84
C LYS A 497 -5.60 15.47 17.02
N GLN A 498 -4.99 15.98 15.96
CA GLN A 498 -4.14 15.20 15.06
C GLN A 498 -2.89 14.66 15.76
N ILE A 499 -2.23 15.48 16.59
CA ILE A 499 -1.10 15.03 17.41
C ILE A 499 -1.56 13.90 18.35
N ALA A 500 -2.68 14.10 19.06
CA ALA A 500 -3.17 13.09 19.99
C ALA A 500 -3.55 11.77 19.32
N GLU A 501 -4.17 11.82 18.15
CA GLU A 501 -4.59 10.63 17.40
C GLU A 501 -3.41 9.97 16.66
N GLY A 502 -2.57 10.75 16.00
CA GLY A 502 -1.40 10.25 15.27
C GLY A 502 -0.36 9.58 16.17
N MET A 503 -0.24 10.05 17.41
CA MET A 503 0.66 9.49 18.43
C MET A 503 -0.04 8.54 19.39
N LYS A 504 -1.34 8.27 19.22
CA LYS A 504 -2.15 7.41 20.11
C LYS A 504 -2.04 7.80 21.57
N LEU A 505 -2.07 9.11 21.86
CA LEU A 505 -1.95 9.60 23.22
C LEU A 505 -3.17 9.21 24.07
N PRO A 506 -2.97 8.78 25.31
CA PRO A 506 -4.06 8.28 26.15
C PRO A 506 -5.06 9.38 26.54
N ASN A 507 -4.63 10.64 26.57
CA ASN A 507 -5.48 11.78 26.86
C ASN A 507 -5.31 12.86 25.79
N LYS A 508 -6.42 13.27 25.17
CA LYS A 508 -6.40 14.24 24.05
C LYS A 508 -6.38 15.71 24.50
N THR A 509 -6.47 15.99 25.81
CA THR A 509 -6.65 17.35 26.34
C THR A 509 -5.51 17.84 27.21
N ILE A 510 -4.60 16.98 27.66
CA ILE A 510 -3.47 17.37 28.50
C ILE A 510 -2.45 18.16 27.69
N LEU A 511 -2.15 19.38 28.15
CA LEU A 511 -1.17 20.28 27.58
C LEU A 511 0.03 20.47 28.52
N PRO A 512 1.22 20.86 28.01
CA PRO A 512 1.53 21.02 26.58
C PRO A 512 1.70 19.70 25.84
N MET A 513 1.55 19.73 24.51
CA MET A 513 1.95 18.66 23.61
C MET A 513 3.08 19.16 22.73
N PHE A 514 4.17 18.41 22.64
CA PHE A 514 5.31 18.71 21.76
C PHE A 514 5.56 17.55 20.81
N ILE A 515 5.84 17.86 19.57
CA ILE A 515 6.33 16.88 18.57
C ILE A 515 7.56 17.43 17.86
N ILE A 516 8.46 16.54 17.44
CA ILE A 516 9.42 16.79 16.36
C ILE A 516 8.92 16.04 15.14
N GLY A 517 8.57 16.79 14.10
CA GLY A 517 8.11 16.27 12.84
C GLY A 517 9.00 16.68 11.68
N ASP A 518 8.77 16.09 10.50
CA ASP A 518 9.46 16.47 9.27
C ASP A 518 8.51 16.75 8.10
N THR A 519 9.06 17.25 7.00
CA THR A 519 8.30 17.56 5.78
C THR A 519 7.68 16.34 5.08
N PHE A 520 8.01 15.13 5.51
CA PHE A 520 7.43 13.87 5.03
C PHE A 520 6.36 13.34 5.98
N ASN A 521 5.84 14.20 6.87
CA ASN A 521 4.82 13.87 7.86
C ASN A 521 5.24 12.82 8.91
N ARG A 522 6.54 12.54 9.06
CA ARG A 522 7.06 11.61 10.05
C ARG A 522 7.27 12.32 11.37
N VAL A 523 6.90 11.69 12.48
CA VAL A 523 7.14 12.19 13.83
C VAL A 523 8.15 11.29 14.53
N VAL A 524 9.14 11.92 15.15
CA VAL A 524 10.28 11.24 15.79
C VAL A 524 10.37 11.50 17.29
N PHE A 525 9.57 12.42 17.81
CA PHE A 525 9.49 12.72 19.23
C PHE A 525 8.08 13.17 19.57
N VAL A 526 7.59 12.77 20.73
CA VAL A 526 6.36 13.29 21.32
C VAL A 526 6.52 13.42 22.83
N SER A 527 6.00 14.50 23.39
CA SER A 527 5.86 14.72 24.83
C SER A 527 4.50 15.30 25.12
N GLN A 528 3.90 14.92 26.24
CA GLN A 528 2.60 15.40 26.66
C GLN A 528 2.60 15.70 28.17
N GLY A 529 2.06 16.86 28.54
CA GLY A 529 1.94 17.27 29.93
C GLY A 529 3.28 17.62 30.56
N TYR A 530 3.41 17.35 31.85
CA TYR A 530 4.61 17.68 32.60
C TYR A 530 5.76 16.72 32.24
N THR A 531 6.83 17.27 31.69
CA THR A 531 8.03 16.52 31.30
C THR A 531 9.25 17.19 31.87
N ILE A 532 9.99 16.48 32.73
CA ILE A 532 11.24 16.99 33.32
C ILE A 532 12.34 16.98 32.25
N GLY A 533 13.03 18.12 32.07
CA GLY A 533 14.13 18.26 31.15
C GLY A 533 13.68 18.13 29.67
N LEU A 534 12.52 18.68 29.33
CA LEU A 534 12.00 18.62 27.97
C LEU A 534 13.00 19.16 26.94
N GLY A 535 13.64 20.32 27.23
CA GLY A 535 14.64 20.91 26.34
C GLY A 535 15.80 19.96 26.04
N GLU A 536 16.33 19.28 27.07
CA GLU A 536 17.40 18.27 26.90
C GLU A 536 16.92 17.06 26.08
N GLN A 537 15.69 16.60 26.32
CA GLN A 537 15.11 15.50 25.57
C GLN A 537 14.94 15.85 24.08
N LEU A 538 14.45 17.07 23.76
CA LEU A 538 14.36 17.58 22.40
C LEU A 538 15.75 17.64 21.75
N MET A 539 16.74 18.23 22.44
CA MET A 539 18.11 18.35 21.91
C MET A 539 18.79 17.00 21.72
N LYS A 540 18.54 16.04 22.61
CA LYS A 540 19.06 14.68 22.46
C LYS A 540 18.55 13.99 21.18
N VAL A 541 17.31 14.26 20.79
CA VAL A 541 16.75 13.77 19.53
C VAL A 541 17.32 14.56 18.37
N ILE A 542 17.33 15.89 18.45
CA ILE A 542 17.83 16.80 17.42
C ILE A 542 19.27 16.48 17.01
N HIS A 543 20.16 16.22 17.97
CA HIS A 543 21.57 15.88 17.70
C HIS A 543 21.77 14.54 16.96
N LYS A 544 20.71 13.74 16.85
CA LYS A 544 20.71 12.45 16.15
C LYS A 544 19.98 12.48 14.80
N LEU A 545 19.40 13.65 14.45
CA LEU A 545 18.73 13.91 13.19
C LEU A 545 19.68 14.51 12.16
#